data_080e177a276afad5c7398a62fed8a41e
#
_entry.id   080e177a276afad5c7398a62fed8a41e
#
_cell.length_a   1.000
_cell.length_b   1.000
_cell.length_c   1.000
_cell.angle_alpha   90.00
_cell.angle_beta   90.00
_cell.angle_gamma   90.00
#
_symmetry.space_group_name_H-M   'P 1'
#
loop_
_entity.id
_entity.type
_entity.pdbx_description
1 polymer ?
#
loop_
_entity_poly.entity_id
_entity_poly.type
_entity_poly.pdbx_seq_one_letter_code
_entity_poly.pdbx_strand_id
1 'polypeptide(L)'
;MPPIDYEKEYDNRGRVPEHEVIFAAMVRDSQAYRAASPRAELGLSYGPSARQIIDFFPAAGANAPLAVFIHGGYWRSRDPSSYSHFAKILNASGVSVAIAGYDLAPQVSIATIIEQMRAACLYLWRKHQRRLFVFGHSAGGHLAACMLATDWQTLDSTAPSDLVPAAYAISGVFDLAPLLHVSTNADFKLNENSARASSPVYWKVPAGCTFDAVVGGAESDEFIRQSRSIVDQWAKQGVKTRYQTIEGANHFTVVDPLGDPASAMTRRVVDLAQLMSAKAL
;
A
#
# COMPACT_ATOMS: atom_id res chain seq x y z
N MET A 1 13.32 -18.84 24.66
CA MET A 1 12.65 -17.52 24.63
C MET A 1 11.20 -17.76 24.97
N PRO A 2 10.50 -16.87 25.68
CA PRO A 2 9.07 -16.98 25.87
C PRO A 2 8.39 -16.98 24.50
N PRO A 3 7.19 -17.61 24.36
CA PRO A 3 6.44 -17.53 23.11
C PRO A 3 6.09 -16.08 22.78
N ILE A 4 6.07 -15.73 21.50
CA ILE A 4 5.73 -14.39 21.03
C ILE A 4 4.24 -14.15 21.33
N ASP A 5 3.93 -13.04 21.96
CA ASP A 5 2.57 -12.55 22.17
C ASP A 5 2.13 -11.76 20.94
N TYR A 6 1.60 -12.45 19.94
CA TYR A 6 1.17 -11.83 18.70
C TYR A 6 0.01 -10.83 18.88
N GLU A 7 -0.86 -11.02 19.89
CA GLU A 7 -1.91 -10.04 20.19
C GLU A 7 -1.29 -8.67 20.49
N LYS A 8 -0.28 -8.65 21.37
CA LYS A 8 0.45 -7.43 21.74
C LYS A 8 1.30 -6.88 20.59
N GLU A 9 1.90 -7.76 19.77
CA GLU A 9 2.74 -7.34 18.64
C GLU A 9 1.94 -6.64 17.54
N TYR A 10 0.68 -7.04 17.31
CA TYR A 10 -0.19 -6.45 16.29
C TYR A 10 -1.19 -5.41 16.84
N ASP A 11 -1.19 -5.12 18.15
CA ASP A 11 -2.01 -4.06 18.75
C ASP A 11 -1.35 -2.67 18.59
N ASN A 12 -1.35 -2.15 17.37
CA ASN A 12 -0.78 -0.83 17.09
C ASN A 12 -1.54 0.30 17.80
N ARG A 13 -2.86 0.14 18.05
CA ARG A 13 -3.66 1.16 18.75
C ARG A 13 -3.33 1.22 20.23
N GLY A 14 -3.18 0.09 20.87
CA GLY A 14 -2.74 0.02 22.26
C GLY A 14 -1.32 0.55 22.47
N ARG A 15 -0.44 0.39 21.47
CA ARG A 15 0.93 0.93 21.49
C ARG A 15 0.98 2.45 21.32
N VAL A 16 -0.01 3.06 20.67
CA VAL A 16 -0.06 4.49 20.33
C VAL A 16 -1.39 5.07 20.80
N PRO A 17 -1.54 5.43 22.10
CA PRO A 17 -2.80 5.93 22.64
C PRO A 17 -3.35 7.16 21.93
N GLU A 18 -2.47 7.99 21.35
CA GLU A 18 -2.82 9.21 20.60
C GLU A 18 -3.28 8.95 19.15
N HIS A 19 -3.42 7.69 18.72
CA HIS A 19 -3.74 7.33 17.33
C HIS A 19 -5.01 8.01 16.80
N GLU A 20 -6.03 8.25 17.63
CA GLU A 20 -7.26 8.93 17.21
C GLU A 20 -6.99 10.41 16.84
N VAL A 21 -6.10 11.09 17.55
CA VAL A 21 -5.70 12.48 17.23
C VAL A 21 -4.96 12.52 15.90
N ILE A 22 -4.07 11.57 15.67
CA ILE A 22 -3.33 11.44 14.38
C ILE A 22 -4.32 11.22 13.24
N PHE A 23 -5.28 10.30 13.40
CA PHE A 23 -6.29 10.05 12.37
C PHE A 23 -7.21 11.25 12.11
N ALA A 24 -7.62 11.97 13.16
CA ALA A 24 -8.42 13.17 12.99
C ALA A 24 -7.69 14.24 12.17
N ALA A 25 -6.37 14.38 12.37
CA ALA A 25 -5.53 15.26 11.57
C ALA A 25 -5.48 14.81 10.10
N MET A 26 -5.25 13.52 9.83
CA MET A 26 -5.25 12.97 8.46
C MET A 26 -6.57 13.22 7.72
N VAL A 27 -7.70 13.01 8.40
CA VAL A 27 -9.05 13.25 7.84
C VAL A 27 -9.23 14.72 7.49
N ARG A 28 -8.91 15.63 8.44
CA ARG A 28 -8.99 17.08 8.23
C ARG A 28 -8.15 17.53 7.05
N ASP A 29 -6.89 17.08 6.97
CA ASP A 29 -5.95 17.50 5.94
C ASP A 29 -6.36 16.92 4.57
N SER A 30 -6.92 15.70 4.55
CA SER A 30 -7.50 15.10 3.35
C SER A 30 -8.71 15.87 2.84
N GLN A 31 -9.64 16.26 3.73
CA GLN A 31 -10.80 17.07 3.37
C GLN A 31 -10.36 18.43 2.78
N ALA A 32 -9.39 19.10 3.41
CA ALA A 32 -8.85 20.34 2.92
C ALA A 32 -8.22 20.20 1.52
N TYR A 33 -7.44 19.12 1.30
CA TYR A 33 -6.82 18.88 0.00
C TYR A 33 -7.84 18.54 -1.08
N ARG A 34 -8.87 17.73 -0.78
CA ARG A 34 -9.97 17.42 -1.70
C ARG A 34 -10.70 18.70 -2.14
N ALA A 35 -11.02 19.59 -1.20
CA ALA A 35 -11.68 20.86 -1.49
C ALA A 35 -10.82 21.79 -2.35
N ALA A 36 -9.50 21.74 -2.19
CA ALA A 36 -8.54 22.54 -2.96
C ALA A 36 -8.13 21.92 -4.31
N SER A 37 -8.68 20.76 -4.68
CA SER A 37 -8.29 19.98 -5.87
C SER A 37 -9.42 19.91 -6.91
N PRO A 38 -9.73 20.99 -7.65
CA PRO A 38 -10.90 21.05 -8.55
C PRO A 38 -10.79 20.11 -9.76
N ARG A 39 -9.60 19.57 -10.04
CA ARG A 39 -9.37 18.61 -11.13
C ARG A 39 -9.44 17.16 -10.65
N ALA A 40 -9.65 16.92 -9.35
CA ALA A 40 -9.76 15.57 -8.83
C ALA A 40 -11.02 14.87 -9.36
N GLU A 41 -10.87 13.61 -9.75
CA GLU A 41 -11.98 12.73 -10.09
C GLU A 41 -12.22 11.81 -8.89
N LEU A 42 -13.26 12.10 -8.10
CA LEU A 42 -13.51 11.42 -6.84
C LEU A 42 -14.58 10.32 -7.01
N GLY A 43 -14.36 9.18 -6.34
CA GLY A 43 -15.33 8.10 -6.33
C GLY A 43 -15.47 7.36 -7.67
N LEU A 44 -14.40 7.27 -8.47
CA LEU A 44 -14.40 6.49 -9.72
C LEU A 44 -14.62 5.01 -9.41
N SER A 45 -15.75 4.45 -9.80
CA SER A 45 -16.05 3.03 -9.61
C SER A 45 -15.16 2.17 -10.51
N TYR A 46 -14.48 1.18 -9.92
CA TYR A 46 -13.72 0.15 -10.64
C TYR A 46 -14.32 -1.26 -10.47
N GLY A 47 -15.39 -1.39 -9.69
CA GLY A 47 -16.05 -2.65 -9.42
C GLY A 47 -17.49 -2.45 -8.88
N PRO A 48 -18.19 -3.55 -8.55
CA PRO A 48 -19.63 -3.51 -8.26
C PRO A 48 -20.00 -2.97 -6.86
N SER A 49 -19.07 -2.98 -5.89
CA SER A 49 -19.39 -2.52 -4.54
C SER A 49 -19.17 -1.02 -4.38
N ALA A 50 -19.89 -0.41 -3.42
CA ALA A 50 -19.74 1.01 -3.11
C ALA A 50 -18.35 1.40 -2.59
N ARG A 51 -17.55 0.44 -2.12
CA ARG A 51 -16.19 0.66 -1.64
C ARG A 51 -15.12 0.44 -2.72
N GLN A 52 -15.47 -0.18 -3.84
CA GLN A 52 -14.57 -0.34 -4.99
C GLN A 52 -14.50 0.94 -5.81
N ILE A 53 -13.95 1.97 -5.20
CA ILE A 53 -13.80 3.32 -5.76
C ILE A 53 -12.35 3.77 -5.73
N ILE A 54 -12.04 4.71 -6.62
CA ILE A 54 -10.74 5.37 -6.69
C ILE A 54 -10.97 6.89 -6.63
N ASP A 55 -10.23 7.56 -5.76
CA ASP A 55 -10.08 9.01 -5.82
C ASP A 55 -8.81 9.31 -6.63
N PHE A 56 -8.96 9.97 -7.77
CA PHE A 56 -7.85 10.28 -8.67
C PHE A 56 -7.51 11.77 -8.65
N PHE A 57 -6.25 12.06 -8.38
CA PHE A 57 -5.68 13.41 -8.31
C PHE A 57 -4.65 13.57 -9.43
N PRO A 58 -5.02 14.19 -10.58
CA PRO A 58 -4.11 14.36 -11.71
C PRO A 58 -3.06 15.42 -11.40
N ALA A 59 -1.79 15.14 -11.71
CA ALA A 59 -0.74 16.14 -11.77
C ALA A 59 -0.85 17.00 -13.04
N ALA A 60 -0.03 18.03 -13.13
CA ALA A 60 0.12 18.79 -14.36
C ALA A 60 0.89 17.97 -15.41
N GLY A 61 0.44 18.01 -16.66
CA GLY A 61 1.07 17.32 -17.77
C GLY A 61 0.39 16.00 -18.17
N ALA A 62 0.14 15.87 -19.47
CA ALA A 62 -0.60 14.74 -20.05
C ALA A 62 0.11 13.40 -19.82
N ASN A 63 1.42 13.38 -19.56
CA ASN A 63 2.24 12.17 -19.37
C ASN A 63 2.79 12.01 -17.94
N ALA A 64 2.17 12.63 -16.94
CA ALA A 64 2.59 12.49 -15.55
C ALA A 64 2.58 11.01 -15.11
N PRO A 65 3.62 10.50 -14.42
CA PRO A 65 3.62 9.16 -13.87
C PRO A 65 2.43 8.95 -12.95
N LEU A 66 1.98 7.71 -12.83
CA LEU A 66 0.81 7.35 -12.02
C LEU A 66 1.23 6.50 -10.82
N ALA A 67 1.01 7.04 -9.63
CA ALA A 67 1.16 6.33 -8.37
C ALA A 67 -0.21 5.90 -7.83
N VAL A 68 -0.27 4.70 -7.26
CA VAL A 68 -1.46 4.16 -6.60
C VAL A 68 -1.16 4.02 -5.12
N PHE A 69 -1.87 4.77 -4.28
CA PHE A 69 -1.82 4.61 -2.84
C PHE A 69 -2.92 3.64 -2.37
N ILE A 70 -2.53 2.68 -1.54
CA ILE A 70 -3.46 1.75 -0.90
C ILE A 70 -3.42 1.99 0.61
N HIS A 71 -4.60 2.27 1.18
CA HIS A 71 -4.71 2.62 2.59
C HIS A 71 -4.57 1.41 3.53
N GLY A 72 -4.19 1.70 4.77
CA GLY A 72 -4.20 0.74 5.86
C GLY A 72 -5.57 0.59 6.52
N GLY A 73 -5.57 0.11 7.76
CA GLY A 73 -6.80 -0.09 8.54
C GLY A 73 -7.09 -1.57 8.81
N TYR A 74 -6.05 -2.40 8.78
CA TYR A 74 -6.11 -3.81 9.13
C TYR A 74 -7.13 -4.60 8.31
N TRP A 75 -7.32 -4.23 7.02
CA TRP A 75 -8.33 -4.75 6.07
C TRP A 75 -9.79 -4.67 6.59
N ARG A 76 -10.07 -4.02 7.74
CA ARG A 76 -11.39 -3.94 8.40
C ARG A 76 -11.92 -2.53 8.58
N SER A 77 -11.16 -1.52 8.26
CA SER A 77 -11.55 -0.13 8.52
C SER A 77 -10.92 0.84 7.55
N ARG A 78 -11.35 2.08 7.63
CA ARG A 78 -10.88 3.21 6.86
C ARG A 78 -11.51 3.31 5.47
N ASP A 79 -11.17 4.41 4.80
CA ASP A 79 -11.76 4.82 3.54
C ASP A 79 -10.73 5.65 2.76
N PRO A 80 -10.66 5.57 1.43
CA PRO A 80 -9.68 6.31 0.62
C PRO A 80 -9.76 7.83 0.83
N SER A 81 -10.95 8.37 1.15
CA SER A 81 -11.13 9.82 1.38
C SER A 81 -10.29 10.37 2.53
N SER A 82 -9.91 9.53 3.48
CA SER A 82 -9.09 9.90 4.64
C SER A 82 -7.59 10.06 4.33
N TYR A 83 -7.17 9.74 3.09
CA TYR A 83 -5.76 9.69 2.71
C TYR A 83 -5.43 10.62 1.52
N SER A 84 -6.36 11.46 1.09
CA SER A 84 -6.19 12.35 -0.06
C SER A 84 -5.02 13.32 0.09
N HIS A 85 -4.67 13.71 1.33
CA HIS A 85 -3.54 14.59 1.63
C HIS A 85 -2.19 14.04 1.14
N PHE A 86 -2.01 12.71 1.03
CA PHE A 86 -0.79 12.12 0.48
C PHE A 86 -0.58 12.43 -1.00
N ALA A 87 -1.63 12.77 -1.74
CA ALA A 87 -1.49 13.19 -3.12
C ALA A 87 -0.89 14.60 -3.25
N LYS A 88 -0.97 15.46 -2.22
CA LYS A 88 -0.60 16.86 -2.29
C LYS A 88 0.85 17.09 -2.76
N ILE A 89 1.80 16.52 -2.07
CA ILE A 89 3.23 16.70 -2.37
C ILE A 89 3.60 15.96 -3.66
N LEU A 90 3.06 14.77 -3.90
CA LEU A 90 3.32 14.01 -5.11
C LEU A 90 2.80 14.74 -6.36
N ASN A 91 1.60 15.33 -6.30
CA ASN A 91 1.08 16.15 -7.39
C ASN A 91 1.95 17.38 -7.65
N ALA A 92 2.41 18.07 -6.59
CA ALA A 92 3.35 19.18 -6.72
C ALA A 92 4.69 18.77 -7.35
N SER A 93 5.08 17.48 -7.18
CA SER A 93 6.26 16.87 -7.79
C SER A 93 5.98 16.25 -9.17
N GLY A 94 4.83 16.51 -9.76
CA GLY A 94 4.48 16.05 -11.11
C GLY A 94 3.99 14.63 -11.21
N VAL A 95 3.61 13.98 -10.11
CA VAL A 95 3.09 12.59 -10.06
C VAL A 95 1.58 12.61 -9.86
N SER A 96 0.82 11.99 -10.77
CA SER A 96 -0.61 11.74 -10.57
C SER A 96 -0.81 10.65 -9.51
N VAL A 97 -1.83 10.79 -8.66
CA VAL A 97 -2.06 9.85 -7.56
C VAL A 97 -3.49 9.32 -7.61
N ALA A 98 -3.64 8.01 -7.60
CA ALA A 98 -4.89 7.30 -7.39
C ALA A 98 -4.90 6.73 -5.96
N ILE A 99 -5.95 6.99 -5.20
CA ILE A 99 -6.14 6.43 -3.86
C ILE A 99 -7.25 5.40 -3.95
N ALA A 100 -6.90 4.13 -3.83
CA ALA A 100 -7.81 3.02 -4.04
C ALA A 100 -8.51 2.59 -2.74
N GLY A 101 -9.84 2.49 -2.80
CA GLY A 101 -10.66 1.86 -1.78
C GLY A 101 -10.90 0.37 -2.09
N TYR A 102 -11.36 -0.37 -1.10
CA TYR A 102 -11.67 -1.79 -1.19
C TYR A 102 -12.70 -2.20 -0.12
N ASP A 103 -13.38 -3.33 -0.32
CA ASP A 103 -14.26 -3.90 0.68
C ASP A 103 -13.48 -4.38 1.90
N LEU A 104 -14.16 -4.46 3.03
CA LEU A 104 -13.52 -4.73 4.31
C LEU A 104 -13.91 -6.11 4.86
N ALA A 105 -13.03 -6.71 5.62
CA ALA A 105 -13.37 -7.83 6.48
C ALA A 105 -14.28 -7.34 7.64
N PRO A 106 -15.24 -8.16 8.11
CA PRO A 106 -15.46 -9.56 7.77
C PRO A 106 -16.36 -9.79 6.55
N GLN A 107 -16.83 -8.74 5.84
CA GLN A 107 -17.75 -8.86 4.69
C GLN A 107 -17.10 -9.61 3.53
N VAL A 108 -15.81 -9.43 3.34
CA VAL A 108 -14.99 -10.14 2.35
C VAL A 108 -13.71 -10.67 2.97
N SER A 109 -13.09 -11.66 2.33
CA SER A 109 -11.80 -12.20 2.74
C SER A 109 -10.63 -11.31 2.30
N ILE A 110 -9.45 -11.45 2.92
CA ILE A 110 -8.23 -10.77 2.47
C ILE A 110 -7.89 -11.17 1.03
N ALA A 111 -8.11 -12.41 0.64
CA ALA A 111 -7.95 -12.87 -0.75
C ALA A 111 -8.84 -12.07 -1.72
N THR A 112 -10.11 -11.85 -1.36
CA THR A 112 -11.03 -11.01 -2.16
C THR A 112 -10.53 -9.57 -2.27
N ILE A 113 -9.99 -9.00 -1.18
CA ILE A 113 -9.42 -7.64 -1.18
C ILE A 113 -8.22 -7.56 -2.15
N ILE A 114 -7.36 -8.59 -2.18
CA ILE A 114 -6.25 -8.67 -3.14
C ILE A 114 -6.78 -8.65 -4.59
N GLU A 115 -7.81 -9.42 -4.90
CA GLU A 115 -8.42 -9.41 -6.25
C GLU A 115 -9.03 -8.05 -6.59
N GLN A 116 -9.65 -7.37 -5.63
CA GLN A 116 -10.18 -6.03 -5.85
C GLN A 116 -9.07 -5.03 -6.16
N MET A 117 -7.92 -5.10 -5.50
CA MET A 117 -6.77 -4.24 -5.81
C MET A 117 -6.17 -4.55 -7.18
N ARG A 118 -6.14 -5.82 -7.60
CA ARG A 118 -5.79 -6.22 -8.97
C ARG A 118 -6.73 -5.57 -9.99
N ALA A 119 -8.04 -5.64 -9.74
CA ALA A 119 -9.05 -4.99 -10.59
C ALA A 119 -8.87 -3.46 -10.64
N ALA A 120 -8.55 -2.81 -9.52
CA ALA A 120 -8.26 -1.37 -9.47
C ALA A 120 -7.04 -1.00 -10.33
N CYS A 121 -5.97 -1.78 -10.26
CA CYS A 121 -4.77 -1.56 -11.09
C CYS A 121 -5.08 -1.76 -12.58
N LEU A 122 -5.83 -2.80 -12.96
CA LEU A 122 -6.23 -3.02 -14.35
C LEU A 122 -7.18 -1.92 -14.85
N TYR A 123 -8.10 -1.42 -14.01
CA TYR A 123 -8.94 -0.28 -14.34
C TYR A 123 -8.11 0.96 -14.65
N LEU A 124 -7.15 1.30 -13.78
CA LEU A 124 -6.26 2.44 -13.98
C LEU A 124 -5.40 2.29 -15.25
N TRP A 125 -4.85 1.10 -15.48
CA TRP A 125 -4.10 0.83 -16.69
C TRP A 125 -4.97 0.98 -17.97
N ARG A 126 -6.15 0.41 -18.00
CA ARG A 126 -7.06 0.54 -19.16
C ARG A 126 -7.45 2.00 -19.41
N LYS A 127 -7.66 2.79 -18.34
CA LYS A 127 -8.03 4.21 -18.45
C LYS A 127 -6.85 5.08 -18.89
N HIS A 128 -5.64 4.81 -18.41
CA HIS A 128 -4.50 5.71 -18.58
C HIS A 128 -3.39 5.17 -19.48
N GLN A 129 -3.40 3.88 -19.82
CA GLN A 129 -2.39 3.19 -20.63
C GLN A 129 -0.95 3.41 -20.12
N ARG A 130 -0.75 3.22 -18.80
CA ARG A 130 0.52 3.48 -18.12
C ARG A 130 0.86 2.39 -17.11
N ARG A 131 2.16 2.16 -16.93
CA ARG A 131 2.67 1.43 -15.77
C ARG A 131 2.34 2.18 -14.49
N LEU A 132 2.16 1.43 -13.41
CA LEU A 132 1.76 1.94 -12.10
C LEU A 132 2.90 1.76 -11.11
N PHE A 133 3.20 2.80 -10.36
CA PHE A 133 3.93 2.69 -9.11
C PHE A 133 2.94 2.49 -7.98
N VAL A 134 3.08 1.45 -7.16
CA VAL A 134 2.14 1.17 -6.06
C VAL A 134 2.82 1.38 -4.72
N PHE A 135 2.18 2.12 -3.84
CA PHE A 135 2.65 2.29 -2.47
C PHE A 135 1.49 2.20 -1.48
N GLY A 136 1.79 1.85 -0.25
CA GLY A 136 0.72 1.69 0.74
C GLY A 136 1.26 1.55 2.15
N HIS A 137 0.37 1.73 3.11
CA HIS A 137 0.68 1.69 4.53
C HIS A 137 -0.05 0.55 5.23
N SER A 138 0.63 -0.19 6.13
CA SER A 138 0.05 -1.25 6.95
C SER A 138 -0.59 -2.34 6.08
N ALA A 139 -1.90 -2.62 6.19
CA ALA A 139 -2.63 -3.49 5.28
C ALA A 139 -2.45 -3.06 3.80
N GLY A 140 -2.34 -1.75 3.52
CA GLY A 140 -2.02 -1.25 2.18
C GLY A 140 -0.60 -1.56 1.73
N GLY A 141 0.36 -1.63 2.65
CA GLY A 141 1.73 -2.09 2.37
C GLY A 141 1.78 -3.57 1.97
N HIS A 142 0.98 -4.41 2.64
CA HIS A 142 0.76 -5.79 2.21
C HIS A 142 0.18 -5.86 0.79
N LEU A 143 -0.88 -5.09 0.52
CA LEU A 143 -1.53 -5.06 -0.79
C LEU A 143 -0.60 -4.52 -1.89
N ALA A 144 0.26 -3.54 -1.58
CA ALA A 144 1.27 -3.05 -2.52
C ALA A 144 2.28 -4.14 -2.91
N ALA A 145 2.72 -4.95 -1.94
CA ALA A 145 3.56 -6.12 -2.21
C ALA A 145 2.82 -7.16 -3.07
N CYS A 146 1.53 -7.43 -2.79
CA CYS A 146 0.71 -8.31 -3.62
C CYS A 146 0.61 -7.83 -5.07
N MET A 147 0.47 -6.52 -5.29
CA MET A 147 0.39 -5.96 -6.65
C MET A 147 1.71 -6.13 -7.42
N LEU A 148 2.88 -5.92 -6.76
CA LEU A 148 4.18 -6.15 -7.37
C LEU A 148 4.39 -7.60 -7.80
N ALA A 149 3.90 -8.56 -7.00
CA ALA A 149 4.05 -10.00 -7.23
C ALA A 149 2.94 -10.60 -8.12
N THR A 150 2.05 -9.77 -8.67
CA THR A 150 0.94 -10.25 -9.52
C THR A 150 1.44 -10.57 -10.94
N ASP A 151 1.05 -11.73 -11.46
CA ASP A 151 1.15 -12.06 -12.88
C ASP A 151 -0.01 -11.41 -13.63
N TRP A 152 0.24 -10.23 -14.19
CA TRP A 152 -0.78 -9.40 -14.82
C TRP A 152 -1.33 -10.00 -16.10
N GLN A 153 -0.49 -10.71 -16.88
CA GLN A 153 -0.91 -11.30 -18.16
C GLN A 153 -1.85 -12.50 -17.99
N THR A 154 -1.79 -13.17 -16.85
CA THR A 154 -2.76 -14.21 -16.50
C THR A 154 -4.15 -13.62 -16.23
N LEU A 155 -4.23 -12.38 -15.75
CA LEU A 155 -5.49 -11.70 -15.43
C LEU A 155 -6.05 -10.95 -16.65
N ASP A 156 -5.19 -10.37 -17.46
CA ASP A 156 -5.52 -9.65 -18.69
C ASP A 156 -4.34 -9.77 -19.66
N SER A 157 -4.51 -10.57 -20.71
CA SER A 157 -3.44 -10.85 -21.69
C SER A 157 -2.97 -9.59 -22.45
N THR A 158 -3.75 -8.50 -22.41
CA THR A 158 -3.39 -7.22 -23.02
C THR A 158 -2.59 -6.31 -22.08
N ALA A 159 -2.56 -6.63 -20.77
CA ALA A 159 -1.78 -5.87 -19.81
C ALA A 159 -0.28 -6.15 -19.97
N PRO A 160 0.58 -5.14 -19.75
CA PRO A 160 2.04 -5.40 -19.74
C PRO A 160 2.39 -6.33 -18.59
N SER A 161 3.30 -7.27 -18.79
CA SER A 161 3.76 -8.19 -17.74
C SER A 161 4.36 -7.46 -16.54
N ASP A 162 4.93 -6.27 -16.78
CA ASP A 162 5.48 -5.35 -15.79
C ASP A 162 4.55 -4.15 -15.52
N LEU A 163 3.24 -4.40 -15.39
CA LEU A 163 2.27 -3.33 -15.10
C LEU A 163 2.61 -2.59 -13.81
N VAL A 164 3.09 -3.30 -12.79
CA VAL A 164 3.57 -2.73 -11.52
C VAL A 164 5.04 -3.13 -11.34
N PRO A 165 6.00 -2.37 -11.90
CA PRO A 165 7.41 -2.73 -11.83
C PRO A 165 8.11 -2.23 -10.55
N ALA A 166 7.42 -1.42 -9.73
CA ALA A 166 7.94 -0.95 -8.44
C ALA A 166 6.83 -0.81 -7.41
N ALA A 167 7.17 -1.16 -6.15
CA ALA A 167 6.29 -0.92 -5.01
C ALA A 167 7.08 -0.41 -3.79
N TYR A 168 6.37 0.35 -2.93
CA TYR A 168 6.90 0.92 -1.70
C TYR A 168 5.93 0.62 -0.55
N ALA A 169 6.33 -0.28 0.33
CA ALA A 169 5.49 -0.74 1.42
C ALA A 169 5.93 -0.12 2.75
N ILE A 170 5.03 0.59 3.40
CA ILE A 170 5.26 1.22 4.70
C ILE A 170 4.59 0.35 5.77
N SER A 171 5.36 -0.23 6.69
CA SER A 171 4.88 -1.03 7.83
C SER A 171 3.91 -2.15 7.41
N GLY A 172 4.22 -2.85 6.31
CA GLY A 172 3.37 -3.92 5.79
C GLY A 172 3.46 -5.22 6.59
N VAL A 173 2.44 -6.07 6.46
CA VAL A 173 2.41 -7.43 7.00
C VAL A 173 2.48 -8.41 5.83
N PHE A 174 3.58 -9.12 5.67
CA PHE A 174 3.86 -9.90 4.45
C PHE A 174 3.76 -11.41 4.65
N ASP A 175 3.77 -11.86 5.91
CA ASP A 175 3.46 -13.20 6.35
C ASP A 175 2.25 -13.13 7.28
N LEU A 176 1.12 -13.70 6.87
CA LEU A 176 -0.13 -13.63 7.62
C LEU A 176 -0.29 -14.78 8.63
N ALA A 177 0.65 -15.74 8.68
CA ALA A 177 0.56 -16.86 9.63
C ALA A 177 0.47 -16.42 11.10
N PRO A 178 1.20 -15.38 11.56
CA PRO A 178 1.06 -14.86 12.93
C PRO A 178 -0.36 -14.40 13.26
N LEU A 179 -1.13 -13.92 12.27
CA LEU A 179 -2.49 -13.43 12.47
C LEU A 179 -3.49 -14.54 12.83
N LEU A 180 -3.12 -15.82 12.67
CA LEU A 180 -3.92 -16.94 13.16
C LEU A 180 -4.06 -16.92 14.70
N HIS A 181 -3.15 -16.25 15.38
CA HIS A 181 -3.03 -16.23 16.84
C HIS A 181 -3.50 -14.91 17.48
N VAL A 182 -4.14 -14.02 16.71
CA VAL A 182 -4.69 -12.76 17.21
C VAL A 182 -6.21 -12.79 17.23
N SER A 183 -6.83 -12.11 18.17
CA SER A 183 -8.29 -12.07 18.35
C SER A 183 -9.02 -11.56 17.11
N THR A 184 -8.39 -10.64 16.37
CA THR A 184 -8.91 -10.08 15.12
C THR A 184 -9.03 -11.12 13.99
N ASN A 185 -8.47 -12.32 14.14
CA ASN A 185 -8.68 -13.40 13.17
C ASN A 185 -10.15 -13.85 13.09
N ALA A 186 -10.95 -13.54 14.11
CA ALA A 186 -12.41 -13.75 14.07
C ALA A 186 -13.08 -13.04 12.86
N ASP A 187 -12.54 -11.88 12.45
CA ASP A 187 -13.01 -11.13 11.28
C ASP A 187 -12.37 -11.62 9.98
N PHE A 188 -11.09 -11.95 10.00
CA PHE A 188 -10.36 -12.39 8.79
C PHE A 188 -10.71 -13.81 8.39
N LYS A 189 -11.04 -14.66 9.37
CA LYS A 189 -11.34 -16.08 9.19
C LYS A 189 -10.22 -16.84 8.47
N LEU A 190 -8.98 -16.45 8.74
CA LEU A 190 -7.79 -17.12 8.20
C LEU A 190 -7.64 -18.50 8.81
N ASN A 191 -7.19 -19.43 7.99
CA ASN A 191 -6.58 -20.69 8.36
C ASN A 191 -5.17 -20.77 7.75
N GLU A 192 -4.41 -21.82 8.05
CA GLU A 192 -3.03 -21.97 7.56
C GLU A 192 -2.91 -21.82 6.03
N ASN A 193 -3.83 -22.44 5.29
CA ASN A 193 -3.82 -22.39 3.82
C ASN A 193 -4.11 -20.97 3.30
N SER A 194 -5.17 -20.32 3.80
CA SER A 194 -5.55 -18.98 3.35
C SER A 194 -4.56 -17.91 3.81
N ALA A 195 -3.99 -18.05 5.02
CA ALA A 195 -2.92 -17.17 5.49
C ALA A 195 -1.70 -17.27 4.57
N ARG A 196 -1.22 -18.49 4.27
CA ARG A 196 -0.08 -18.71 3.37
C ARG A 196 -0.38 -18.23 1.95
N ALA A 197 -1.57 -18.50 1.42
CA ALA A 197 -1.97 -18.10 0.07
C ALA A 197 -2.04 -16.55 -0.08
N SER A 198 -2.36 -15.83 1.00
CA SER A 198 -2.42 -14.37 1.03
C SER A 198 -1.13 -13.71 1.54
N SER A 199 -0.05 -14.46 1.71
CA SER A 199 1.24 -13.95 2.22
C SER A 199 2.24 -13.72 1.08
N PRO A 200 2.44 -12.47 0.61
CA PRO A 200 3.29 -12.20 -0.53
C PRO A 200 4.77 -12.56 -0.31
N VAL A 201 5.23 -12.70 0.91
CA VAL A 201 6.60 -13.15 1.21
C VAL A 201 6.92 -14.53 0.60
N TYR A 202 5.90 -15.37 0.37
CA TYR A 202 6.04 -16.70 -0.24
C TYR A 202 5.78 -16.72 -1.75
N TRP A 203 5.37 -15.58 -2.33
CA TRP A 203 5.00 -15.55 -3.74
C TRP A 203 6.24 -15.43 -4.64
N LYS A 204 6.08 -15.92 -5.86
CA LYS A 204 7.04 -15.66 -6.92
C LYS A 204 6.89 -14.21 -7.39
N VAL A 205 8.02 -13.51 -7.52
CA VAL A 205 8.05 -12.11 -7.96
C VAL A 205 8.84 -12.01 -9.26
N PRO A 206 8.41 -11.19 -10.23
CA PRO A 206 9.18 -10.96 -11.45
C PRO A 206 10.57 -10.38 -11.12
N ALA A 207 11.63 -10.95 -11.72
CA ALA A 207 12.98 -10.44 -11.55
C ALA A 207 13.11 -9.00 -12.11
N GLY A 208 13.99 -8.20 -11.51
CA GLY A 208 14.26 -6.84 -11.95
C GLY A 208 13.27 -5.79 -11.47
N CYS A 209 12.18 -6.19 -10.80
CA CYS A 209 11.30 -5.26 -10.08
C CYS A 209 12.04 -4.57 -8.93
N THR A 210 11.47 -3.46 -8.45
CA THR A 210 11.99 -2.72 -7.29
C THR A 210 10.99 -2.78 -6.15
N PHE A 211 11.46 -3.13 -4.95
CA PHE A 211 10.64 -3.19 -3.75
C PHE A 211 11.34 -2.54 -2.56
N ASP A 212 10.75 -1.50 -2.03
CA ASP A 212 11.22 -0.86 -0.81
C ASP A 212 10.26 -1.21 0.35
N ALA A 213 10.80 -1.73 1.45
CA ALA A 213 10.07 -1.93 2.71
C ALA A 213 10.59 -0.95 3.77
N VAL A 214 9.69 -0.15 4.32
CA VAL A 214 9.98 0.86 5.34
C VAL A 214 9.14 0.58 6.57
N VAL A 215 9.71 0.79 7.75
CA VAL A 215 9.07 0.55 9.04
C VAL A 215 9.48 1.61 10.05
N GLY A 216 8.62 1.95 10.99
CA GLY A 216 8.97 2.82 12.11
C GLY A 216 9.88 2.13 13.12
N GLY A 217 10.88 2.85 13.62
CA GLY A 217 11.83 2.32 14.60
C GLY A 217 11.21 2.07 15.98
N ALA A 218 10.05 2.67 16.28
CA ALA A 218 9.29 2.47 17.52
C ALA A 218 8.10 1.51 17.34
N GLU A 219 8.00 0.82 16.21
CA GLU A 219 7.00 -0.23 16.00
C GLU A 219 7.37 -1.53 16.73
N SER A 220 6.50 -2.53 16.71
CA SER A 220 6.78 -3.82 17.32
C SER A 220 7.89 -4.58 16.57
N ASP A 221 8.53 -5.50 17.28
CA ASP A 221 9.57 -6.38 16.71
C ASP A 221 9.01 -7.18 15.52
N GLU A 222 7.73 -7.50 15.55
CA GLU A 222 7.07 -8.25 14.49
C GLU A 222 6.95 -7.42 13.20
N PHE A 223 6.58 -6.14 13.24
CA PHE A 223 6.58 -5.26 12.05
C PHE A 223 7.98 -5.07 11.47
N ILE A 224 8.99 -4.94 12.34
CA ILE A 224 10.40 -4.87 11.93
C ILE A 224 10.82 -6.18 11.26
N ARG A 225 10.49 -7.34 11.86
CA ARG A 225 10.78 -8.68 11.31
C ARG A 225 10.11 -8.89 9.95
N GLN A 226 8.84 -8.54 9.84
CA GLN A 226 8.06 -8.64 8.61
C GLN A 226 8.73 -7.88 7.46
N SER A 227 9.11 -6.63 7.70
CA SER A 227 9.74 -5.77 6.70
C SER A 227 11.12 -6.28 6.26
N ARG A 228 11.93 -6.80 7.18
CA ARG A 228 13.22 -7.42 6.85
C ARG A 228 13.05 -8.72 6.08
N SER A 229 12.13 -9.58 6.54
CA SER A 229 11.91 -10.90 5.96
C SER A 229 11.55 -10.84 4.47
N ILE A 230 10.62 -9.97 4.07
CA ILE A 230 10.23 -9.85 2.66
C ILE A 230 11.37 -9.33 1.79
N VAL A 231 12.13 -8.34 2.27
CA VAL A 231 13.30 -7.81 1.57
C VAL A 231 14.32 -8.91 1.32
N ASP A 232 14.64 -9.71 2.35
CA ASP A 232 15.62 -10.79 2.25
C ASP A 232 15.14 -11.92 1.32
N GLN A 233 13.84 -12.27 1.37
CA GLN A 233 13.28 -13.33 0.53
C GLN A 233 13.21 -12.90 -0.95
N TRP A 234 12.78 -11.67 -1.22
CA TRP A 234 12.62 -11.19 -2.57
C TRP A 234 13.95 -10.82 -3.24
N ALA A 235 14.95 -10.39 -2.47
CA ALA A 235 16.31 -10.23 -2.98
C ALA A 235 16.85 -11.52 -3.60
N LYS A 236 16.56 -12.69 -2.99
CA LYS A 236 16.96 -14.02 -3.52
C LYS A 236 16.28 -14.37 -4.84
N GLN A 237 15.19 -13.70 -5.18
CA GLN A 237 14.46 -13.85 -6.45
C GLN A 237 14.89 -12.83 -7.51
N GLY A 238 15.92 -12.00 -7.24
CA GLY A 238 16.41 -10.99 -8.18
C GLY A 238 15.62 -9.68 -8.18
N VAL A 239 14.80 -9.44 -7.17
CA VAL A 239 14.13 -8.14 -6.94
C VAL A 239 15.17 -7.16 -6.37
N LYS A 240 15.16 -5.91 -6.84
CA LYS A 240 15.96 -4.82 -6.27
C LYS A 240 15.28 -4.34 -5.00
N THR A 241 15.73 -4.86 -3.85
CA THR A 241 15.10 -4.58 -2.56
C THR A 241 15.84 -3.53 -1.76
N ARG A 242 15.10 -2.78 -0.94
CA ARG A 242 15.63 -1.84 0.06
C ARG A 242 14.83 -1.97 1.35
N TYR A 243 15.54 -2.06 2.49
CA TYR A 243 14.98 -1.94 3.82
C TYR A 243 15.35 -0.59 4.44
N GLN A 244 14.40 0.06 5.11
CA GLN A 244 14.66 1.30 5.83
C GLN A 244 13.85 1.36 7.12
N THR A 245 14.47 1.82 8.19
CA THR A 245 13.82 2.16 9.45
C THR A 245 13.72 3.68 9.56
N ILE A 246 12.56 4.21 9.95
CA ILE A 246 12.37 5.62 10.30
C ILE A 246 12.50 5.74 11.81
N GLU A 247 13.61 6.27 12.26
CA GLU A 247 13.95 6.37 13.67
C GLU A 247 12.88 7.13 14.47
N GLY A 248 12.49 6.59 15.64
CA GLY A 248 11.48 7.17 16.53
C GLY A 248 10.04 7.16 16.04
N ALA A 249 9.79 6.81 14.77
CA ALA A 249 8.43 6.75 14.25
C ALA A 249 7.70 5.49 14.74
N ASN A 250 6.45 5.66 15.15
CA ASN A 250 5.51 4.58 15.44
C ASN A 250 4.69 4.21 14.19
N HIS A 251 3.79 3.23 14.32
CA HIS A 251 2.99 2.71 13.20
C HIS A 251 2.13 3.77 12.49
N PHE A 252 1.79 4.89 13.13
CA PHE A 252 0.94 5.94 12.57
C PHE A 252 1.75 7.15 12.09
N THR A 253 2.88 7.45 12.75
CA THR A 253 3.74 8.59 12.39
C THR A 253 4.78 8.23 11.32
N VAL A 254 4.99 6.95 11.03
CA VAL A 254 5.91 6.48 9.98
C VAL A 254 5.59 7.04 8.59
N VAL A 255 4.36 7.48 8.35
CA VAL A 255 3.90 8.09 7.09
C VAL A 255 4.06 9.62 7.05
N ASP A 256 4.33 10.28 8.18
CA ASP A 256 4.44 11.74 8.26
C ASP A 256 5.46 12.33 7.28
N PRO A 257 6.60 11.65 7.01
CA PRO A 257 7.56 12.14 6.01
C PRO A 257 7.00 12.31 4.60
N LEU A 258 5.87 11.66 4.24
CA LEU A 258 5.19 11.89 2.95
C LEU A 258 4.60 13.31 2.84
N GLY A 259 4.40 14.00 3.95
CA GLY A 259 3.95 15.39 4.01
C GLY A 259 5.08 16.43 3.84
N ASP A 260 6.34 16.00 3.82
CA ASP A 260 7.52 16.87 3.65
C ASP A 260 8.22 16.59 2.31
N PRO A 261 8.24 17.56 1.36
CA PRO A 261 8.92 17.37 0.08
C PRO A 261 10.43 17.18 0.21
N ALA A 262 11.04 17.63 1.32
CA ALA A 262 12.46 17.49 1.58
C ALA A 262 12.84 16.16 2.23
N SER A 263 11.86 15.35 2.65
CA SER A 263 12.12 14.06 3.28
C SER A 263 12.74 13.05 2.30
N ALA A 264 13.56 12.15 2.82
CA ALA A 264 14.12 11.06 2.02
C ALA A 264 13.04 10.10 1.51
N MET A 265 11.96 9.91 2.29
CA MET A 265 10.82 9.07 1.91
C MET A 265 10.08 9.67 0.71
N THR A 266 9.69 10.93 0.78
CA THR A 266 8.97 11.60 -0.32
C THR A 266 9.81 11.62 -1.59
N ARG A 267 11.10 11.99 -1.51
CA ARG A 267 12.00 11.94 -2.67
C ARG A 267 12.06 10.54 -3.28
N ARG A 268 12.21 9.50 -2.44
CA ARG A 268 12.27 8.13 -2.94
C ARG A 268 10.97 7.67 -3.62
N VAL A 269 9.82 8.02 -3.05
CA VAL A 269 8.49 7.72 -3.64
C VAL A 269 8.32 8.42 -4.99
N VAL A 270 8.74 9.70 -5.08
CA VAL A 270 8.72 10.46 -6.35
C VAL A 270 9.68 9.84 -7.37
N ASP A 271 10.91 9.48 -6.99
CA ASP A 271 11.89 8.85 -7.88
C ASP A 271 11.35 7.52 -8.44
N LEU A 272 10.77 6.68 -7.59
CA LEU A 272 10.18 5.40 -8.02
C LEU A 272 9.00 5.62 -8.98
N ALA A 273 8.14 6.60 -8.71
CA ALA A 273 7.04 6.94 -9.61
C ALA A 273 7.56 7.46 -10.97
N GLN A 274 8.60 8.30 -10.97
CA GLN A 274 9.18 8.86 -12.19
C GLN A 274 9.85 7.79 -13.08
N LEU A 275 10.36 6.70 -12.52
CA LEU A 275 10.86 5.56 -13.30
C LEU A 275 9.78 4.95 -14.21
N MET A 276 8.49 5.13 -13.89
CA MET A 276 7.38 4.66 -14.73
C MET A 276 7.25 5.44 -16.03
N SER A 277 7.61 6.73 -16.03
CA SER A 277 7.58 7.57 -17.25
C SER A 277 8.69 7.25 -18.24
N ALA A 278 9.85 6.79 -17.76
CA ALA A 278 11.01 6.47 -18.61
C ALA A 278 10.83 5.20 -19.44
N LYS A 279 9.85 4.37 -19.10
CA LYS A 279 9.49 3.15 -19.85
C LYS A 279 8.17 3.40 -20.59
N ALA A 280 8.22 4.16 -21.70
CA ALA A 280 7.09 4.18 -22.64
C ALA A 280 6.75 2.74 -23.08
N LEU A 281 5.48 2.44 -23.23
CA LEU A 281 4.97 1.14 -23.71
C LEU A 281 5.43 0.89 -25.14
#